data_7fbdbecdeb5624ff85dac648fa5f380b
#
_entry.id   7fbdbecdeb5624ff85dac648fa5f380b
#
_cell.length_a   1.000
_cell.length_b   1.000
_cell.length_c   1.000
_cell.angle_alpha   90.00
_cell.angle_beta   90.00
_cell.angle_gamma   90.00
#
_symmetry.space_group_name_H-M   'P 1'
#
loop_
_entity.id
_entity.type
_entity.pdbx_description
1 polymer ?
#
loop_
_entity_poly.entity_id
_entity_poly.type
_entity_poly.pdbx_seq_one_letter_code
_entity_poly.pdbx_strand_id
1 'polypeptide(L)'
;LKKPKTTEKETDDPSKYLIPPTQKNAPSLPKFSRREALASAAITDNPRLARAFVNRIWSMLIGRGLVHPVEEMSSEYPPSHPELLSWLATDFETSEYDIKQLIRNIVLSEVYQLDSIPPGPNRPQPNTFAVAIEKPLHAEVLFRSLLVATGRWTGYGGVAANDQSLRSVLLARFPDLFPRLYNASIQQAMFLSNNPLVRDLLQPYKDSTTGLSLPSILLDLPNPAEKVSKAFNNVFGRPPNKEELNQFEAFLNKREDRPAKGIEQMLWAM
;
A
#
# COMPACT_ATOMS: atom_id res chain seq x y z
N LEU A 1 14.23 32.90 0.47
CA LEU A 1 15.29 31.95 0.89
C LEU A 1 16.63 32.48 0.41
N LYS A 2 17.49 32.94 1.34
CA LYS A 2 18.90 33.28 1.02
C LYS A 2 19.56 31.95 0.60
N LYS A 3 20.16 31.94 -0.62
CA LYS A 3 21.03 30.86 -1.05
C LYS A 3 22.08 30.64 0.02
N PRO A 4 22.34 29.40 0.51
CA PRO A 4 23.44 29.15 1.38
C PRO A 4 24.72 29.58 0.64
N LYS A 5 25.56 30.35 1.30
CA LYS A 5 26.88 30.69 0.78
C LYS A 5 27.74 29.41 0.84
N THR A 6 27.66 28.59 -0.17
CA THR A 6 28.61 27.53 -0.42
C THR A 6 29.88 28.16 -0.98
N THR A 7 30.74 28.65 -0.12
CA THR A 7 32.06 29.13 -0.48
C THR A 7 33.19 28.22 0.01
N GLU A 8 32.89 27.00 0.37
CA GLU A 8 33.95 25.99 0.46
C GLU A 8 33.96 25.25 -0.90
N LYS A 9 34.96 25.63 -1.73
CA LYS A 9 35.36 24.75 -2.83
C LYS A 9 35.64 23.38 -2.23
N GLU A 10 35.03 22.33 -2.78
CA GLU A 10 35.49 20.98 -2.52
C GLU A 10 37.00 20.96 -2.77
N THR A 11 37.76 20.86 -1.71
CA THR A 11 39.21 20.69 -1.83
C THR A 11 39.42 19.19 -2.01
N ASP A 12 40.04 18.83 -3.14
CA ASP A 12 40.49 17.47 -3.44
C ASP A 12 41.61 16.98 -2.50
N ASP A 13 41.78 17.64 -1.35
CA ASP A 13 42.81 17.26 -0.39
C ASP A 13 42.34 16.08 0.49
N PRO A 14 42.81 14.84 0.21
CA PRO A 14 42.44 13.67 0.97
C PRO A 14 42.73 13.78 2.47
N SER A 15 43.70 14.63 2.88
CA SER A 15 44.09 14.81 4.27
C SER A 15 42.98 15.39 5.15
N LYS A 16 41.98 16.05 4.56
CA LYS A 16 40.79 16.54 5.29
C LYS A 16 39.88 15.43 5.75
N TYR A 17 39.81 14.34 4.99
CA TYR A 17 38.81 13.29 5.16
C TYR A 17 39.41 11.95 5.58
N LEU A 18 40.69 11.74 5.34
CA LEU A 18 41.38 10.49 5.56
C LEU A 18 42.55 10.64 6.55
N ILE A 19 42.72 9.62 7.35
CA ILE A 19 43.94 9.41 8.15
C ILE A 19 44.91 8.61 7.28
N PRO A 20 46.14 9.12 7.03
CA PRO A 20 47.12 8.38 6.24
C PRO A 20 47.44 7.04 6.93
N PRO A 21 47.72 5.99 6.14
CA PRO A 21 48.02 4.67 6.69
C PRO A 21 49.34 4.69 7.45
N THR A 22 49.38 4.03 8.58
CA THR A 22 50.58 3.85 9.40
C THR A 22 51.52 2.76 8.87
N GLN A 23 51.01 1.90 7.98
CA GLN A 23 51.76 0.83 7.34
C GLN A 23 51.71 0.97 5.81
N LYS A 24 52.86 0.66 5.16
CA LYS A 24 52.97 0.63 3.71
C LYS A 24 51.96 -0.40 3.14
N ASN A 25 51.03 0.01 2.31
CA ASN A 25 49.94 -0.76 1.73
C ASN A 25 48.65 -0.95 2.57
N ALA A 26 48.53 -0.32 3.73
CA ALA A 26 47.23 -0.28 4.41
C ALA A 26 46.30 0.78 3.79
N PRO A 27 44.98 0.56 3.72
CA PRO A 27 44.06 1.57 3.25
C PRO A 27 43.99 2.76 4.23
N SER A 28 43.83 3.96 3.70
CA SER A 28 43.53 5.15 4.50
C SER A 28 42.20 5.00 5.21
N LEU A 29 42.11 5.39 6.47
CA LEU A 29 40.89 5.33 7.26
C LEU A 29 40.13 6.67 7.19
N PRO A 30 38.82 6.71 7.10
CA PRO A 30 38.09 7.96 7.18
C PRO A 30 38.20 8.56 8.59
N LYS A 31 38.42 9.88 8.69
CA LYS A 31 38.46 10.62 9.96
C LYS A 31 37.10 10.64 10.68
N PHE A 32 36.02 10.55 9.94
CA PHE A 32 34.66 10.52 10.45
C PHE A 32 33.74 9.77 9.50
N SER A 33 32.60 9.33 10.00
CA SER A 33 31.57 8.72 9.17
C SER A 33 30.81 9.80 8.38
N ARG A 34 31.00 9.83 7.07
CA ARG A 34 30.25 10.75 6.18
C ARG A 34 28.75 10.50 6.23
N ARG A 35 28.34 9.24 6.48
CA ARG A 35 26.92 8.87 6.64
C ARG A 35 26.34 9.43 7.94
N GLU A 36 27.10 9.36 9.03
CA GLU A 36 26.69 9.91 10.32
C GLU A 36 26.60 11.43 10.28
N ALA A 37 27.58 12.10 9.66
CA ALA A 37 27.55 13.55 9.46
C ALA A 37 26.35 13.98 8.61
N LEU A 38 26.04 13.24 7.52
CA LEU A 38 24.85 13.49 6.70
C LEU A 38 23.56 13.25 7.48
N ALA A 39 23.46 12.14 8.21
CA ALA A 39 22.30 11.83 9.03
C ALA A 39 22.03 12.93 10.07
N SER A 40 23.07 13.34 10.80
CA SER A 40 22.97 14.44 11.77
C SER A 40 22.51 15.76 11.10
N ALA A 41 23.11 16.14 9.98
CA ALA A 41 22.73 17.36 9.26
C ALA A 41 21.33 17.30 8.66
N ALA A 42 20.82 16.11 8.30
CA ALA A 42 19.49 15.92 7.76
C ALA A 42 18.40 15.90 8.84
N ILE A 43 18.73 15.48 10.06
CA ILE A 43 17.77 15.28 11.16
C ILE A 43 17.77 16.49 12.11
N THR A 44 18.98 16.98 12.50
CA THR A 44 19.10 18.02 13.52
C THR A 44 18.56 19.35 13.01
N ASP A 45 17.62 19.92 13.77
CA ASP A 45 17.00 21.23 13.49
C ASP A 45 16.42 21.37 12.07
N ASN A 46 15.97 20.27 11.48
CA ASN A 46 15.39 20.29 10.15
C ASN A 46 13.85 20.32 10.20
N PRO A 47 13.22 21.50 10.12
CA PRO A 47 11.75 21.63 10.22
C PRO A 47 11.00 20.98 9.04
N ARG A 48 11.71 20.55 8.00
CA ARG A 48 11.09 19.88 6.86
C ARG A 48 10.90 18.39 7.08
N LEU A 49 11.66 17.78 8.02
CA LEU A 49 11.61 16.34 8.25
C LEU A 49 10.21 15.89 8.69
N ALA A 50 9.70 16.47 9.78
CA ALA A 50 8.37 16.16 10.29
C ALA A 50 7.27 16.48 9.26
N ARG A 51 7.33 17.64 8.60
CA ARG A 51 6.36 18.04 7.59
C ARG A 51 6.32 17.06 6.41
N ALA A 52 7.48 16.64 5.90
CA ALA A 52 7.56 15.69 4.79
C ALA A 52 7.04 14.31 5.19
N PHE A 53 7.41 13.84 6.38
CA PHE A 53 6.96 12.55 6.90
C PHE A 53 5.44 12.53 7.12
N VAL A 54 4.91 13.53 7.81
CA VAL A 54 3.47 13.68 8.05
C VAL A 54 2.69 13.73 6.74
N ASN A 55 3.15 14.50 5.74
CA ASN A 55 2.51 14.58 4.43
C ASN A 55 2.46 13.21 3.72
N ARG A 56 3.50 12.40 3.85
CA ARG A 56 3.53 11.04 3.31
C ARG A 56 2.54 10.12 4.02
N ILE A 57 2.53 10.09 5.36
CA ILE A 57 1.58 9.27 6.11
C ILE A 57 0.15 9.70 5.83
N TRP A 58 -0.12 11.01 5.79
CA TRP A 58 -1.42 11.55 5.42
C TRP A 58 -1.85 11.04 4.01
N SER A 59 -0.96 11.15 3.03
CA SER A 59 -1.24 10.69 1.67
C SER A 59 -1.51 9.19 1.58
N MET A 60 -0.77 8.37 2.33
CA MET A 60 -1.00 6.92 2.37
C MET A 60 -2.36 6.56 2.95
N LEU A 61 -2.80 7.28 3.98
CA LEU A 61 -4.05 7.00 4.68
C LEU A 61 -5.27 7.61 3.98
N ILE A 62 -5.17 8.85 3.51
CA ILE A 62 -6.28 9.61 2.93
C ILE A 62 -6.36 9.45 1.40
N GLY A 63 -5.22 9.16 0.74
CA GLY A 63 -5.14 8.99 -0.73
C GLY A 63 -4.58 10.19 -1.49
N ARG A 64 -4.36 11.34 -0.82
CA ARG A 64 -3.74 12.55 -1.37
C ARG A 64 -3.00 13.29 -0.27
N GLY A 65 -1.80 13.81 -0.57
CA GLY A 65 -1.05 14.65 0.37
C GLY A 65 -1.68 16.03 0.57
N LEU A 66 -1.44 16.63 1.73
CA LEU A 66 -1.71 18.04 1.99
C LEU A 66 -0.88 18.92 1.04
N VAL A 67 0.37 18.52 0.79
CA VAL A 67 1.17 18.94 -0.37
C VAL A 67 1.10 17.85 -1.42
N HIS A 68 0.77 18.21 -2.65
CA HIS A 68 0.66 17.26 -3.75
C HIS A 68 1.21 17.87 -5.05
N PRO A 69 2.10 17.17 -5.80
CA PRO A 69 2.58 15.80 -5.57
C PRO A 69 3.37 15.65 -4.26
N VAL A 70 3.27 14.45 -3.63
CA VAL A 70 3.75 14.22 -2.27
C VAL A 70 5.26 14.47 -2.10
N GLU A 71 6.03 14.16 -3.14
CA GLU A 71 7.50 14.29 -3.17
C GLU A 71 7.97 15.72 -3.54
N GLU A 72 7.06 16.60 -3.93
CA GLU A 72 7.40 17.94 -4.44
C GLU A 72 7.07 19.04 -3.43
N MET A 73 7.59 18.92 -2.20
CA MET A 73 7.38 19.92 -1.16
C MET A 73 8.25 21.16 -1.41
N SER A 74 7.72 22.10 -2.21
CA SER A 74 8.38 23.35 -2.59
C SER A 74 7.42 24.53 -2.55
N SER A 75 7.93 25.73 -2.85
CA SER A 75 7.09 26.93 -2.96
C SER A 75 6.10 26.90 -4.13
N GLU A 76 6.35 26.07 -5.13
CA GLU A 76 5.47 25.88 -6.29
C GLU A 76 4.24 25.02 -5.96
N TYR A 77 4.37 24.18 -4.93
CA TYR A 77 3.32 23.28 -4.46
C TYR A 77 2.95 23.61 -3.01
N PRO A 78 2.20 24.69 -2.77
CA PRO A 78 1.79 25.04 -1.42
C PRO A 78 0.83 24.00 -0.86
N PRO A 79 0.83 23.76 0.47
CA PRO A 79 -0.10 22.86 1.10
C PRO A 79 -1.54 23.37 0.95
N SER A 80 -2.49 22.46 0.70
CA SER A 80 -3.92 22.78 0.66
C SER A 80 -4.44 23.27 2.00
N HIS A 81 -3.91 22.76 3.12
CA HIS A 81 -4.24 23.12 4.49
C HIS A 81 -2.95 23.37 5.28
N PRO A 82 -2.37 24.59 5.19
CA PRO A 82 -1.05 24.89 5.78
C PRO A 82 -1.03 24.81 7.29
N GLU A 83 -2.12 25.21 7.94
CA GLU A 83 -2.25 25.18 9.41
C GLU A 83 -2.31 23.74 9.92
N LEU A 84 -3.10 22.89 9.26
CA LEU A 84 -3.19 21.46 9.60
C LEU A 84 -1.85 20.76 9.45
N LEU A 85 -1.14 21.00 8.32
CA LEU A 85 0.18 20.40 8.13
C LEU A 85 1.19 20.86 9.19
N SER A 86 1.13 22.13 9.59
CA SER A 86 2.02 22.67 10.62
C SER A 86 1.68 22.08 11.98
N TRP A 87 0.41 21.98 12.31
CA TRP A 87 -0.06 21.40 13.57
C TRP A 87 0.34 19.92 13.69
N LEU A 88 0.07 19.12 12.66
CA LEU A 88 0.45 17.70 12.64
C LEU A 88 1.97 17.49 12.72
N ALA A 89 2.75 18.36 12.07
CA ALA A 89 4.20 18.29 12.14
C ALA A 89 4.71 18.59 13.56
N THR A 90 4.16 19.62 14.21
CA THR A 90 4.51 19.97 15.60
C THR A 90 4.10 18.88 16.58
N ASP A 91 2.88 18.32 16.44
CA ASP A 91 2.41 17.19 17.27
C ASP A 91 3.34 15.97 17.12
N PHE A 92 3.76 15.68 15.88
CA PHE A 92 4.68 14.57 15.59
C PHE A 92 6.08 14.80 16.19
N GLU A 93 6.61 16.03 16.14
CA GLU A 93 7.88 16.39 16.79
C GLU A 93 7.79 16.29 18.31
N THR A 94 6.71 16.82 18.91
CA THR A 94 6.52 16.81 20.38
C THR A 94 6.26 15.42 20.94
N SER A 95 5.74 14.50 20.13
CA SER A 95 5.59 13.08 20.47
C SER A 95 6.87 12.26 20.25
N GLU A 96 8.02 12.91 20.08
CA GLU A 96 9.30 12.24 19.80
C GLU A 96 9.25 11.34 18.57
N TYR A 97 8.53 11.76 17.53
CA TYR A 97 8.33 11.04 16.27
C TYR A 97 7.59 9.71 16.43
N ASP A 98 6.60 9.61 17.33
CA ASP A 98 5.76 8.41 17.48
C ASP A 98 4.83 8.22 16.26
N ILE A 99 5.26 7.32 15.38
CA ILE A 99 4.52 6.99 14.14
C ILE A 99 3.16 6.37 14.46
N LYS A 100 3.06 5.57 15.51
CA LYS A 100 1.79 4.91 15.87
C LYS A 100 0.77 5.93 16.37
N GLN A 101 1.21 6.92 17.15
CA GLN A 101 0.36 8.02 17.59
C GLN A 101 -0.12 8.84 16.39
N LEU A 102 0.77 9.22 15.46
CA LEU A 102 0.42 9.94 14.24
C LEU A 102 -0.65 9.19 13.43
N ILE A 103 -0.43 7.91 13.16
CA ILE A 103 -1.40 7.08 12.43
C ILE A 103 -2.74 7.03 13.18
N ARG A 104 -2.72 6.82 14.50
CA ARG A 104 -3.93 6.78 15.33
C ARG A 104 -4.71 8.09 15.25
N ASN A 105 -4.04 9.23 15.37
CA ASN A 105 -4.68 10.54 15.30
C ASN A 105 -5.36 10.76 13.93
N ILE A 106 -4.72 10.36 12.84
CA ILE A 106 -5.29 10.48 11.50
C ILE A 106 -6.48 9.53 11.29
N VAL A 107 -6.38 8.24 11.67
CA VAL A 107 -7.47 7.28 11.42
C VAL A 107 -8.68 7.47 12.32
N LEU A 108 -8.51 8.11 13.47
CA LEU A 108 -9.62 8.48 14.35
C LEU A 108 -10.27 9.82 13.99
N SER A 109 -9.68 10.57 13.05
CA SER A 109 -10.27 11.83 12.59
C SER A 109 -11.51 11.61 11.71
N GLU A 110 -12.42 12.56 11.74
CA GLU A 110 -13.63 12.52 10.90
C GLU A 110 -13.30 12.42 9.41
N VAL A 111 -12.22 13.07 8.95
CA VAL A 111 -11.82 13.06 7.52
C VAL A 111 -11.47 11.65 7.02
N TYR A 112 -10.91 10.79 7.88
CA TYR A 112 -10.61 9.41 7.51
C TYR A 112 -11.87 8.54 7.44
N GLN A 113 -12.92 8.89 8.19
CA GLN A 113 -14.16 8.14 8.32
C GLN A 113 -15.26 8.61 7.36
N LEU A 114 -14.97 9.58 6.49
CA LEU A 114 -15.90 10.04 5.47
C LEU A 114 -16.23 8.93 4.47
N ASP A 115 -17.45 8.96 3.95
CA ASP A 115 -17.87 8.14 2.81
C ASP A 115 -17.23 8.67 1.50
N SER A 116 -17.04 7.78 0.54
CA SER A 116 -16.61 8.12 -0.82
C SER A 116 -17.76 8.65 -1.70
N ILE A 117 -18.99 8.47 -1.26
CA ILE A 117 -20.20 8.94 -1.97
C ILE A 117 -20.47 10.39 -1.54
N PRO A 118 -20.42 11.36 -2.47
CA PRO A 118 -20.71 12.75 -2.12
C PRO A 118 -22.21 12.91 -1.78
N PRO A 119 -22.54 13.82 -0.86
CA PRO A 119 -23.94 14.05 -0.45
C PRO A 119 -24.82 14.71 -1.54
N GLY A 120 -24.26 15.01 -2.70
CA GLY A 120 -24.94 15.68 -3.81
C GLY A 120 -24.36 15.30 -5.17
N PRO A 121 -24.91 15.86 -6.28
CA PRO A 121 -24.53 15.47 -7.63
C PRO A 121 -23.09 15.88 -8.03
N ASN A 122 -22.52 16.85 -7.35
CA ASN A 122 -21.19 17.36 -7.63
C ASN A 122 -20.17 16.80 -6.64
N ARG A 123 -19.12 16.15 -7.17
CA ARG A 123 -18.01 15.69 -6.35
C ARG A 123 -17.11 16.88 -5.95
N PRO A 124 -16.84 17.09 -4.65
CA PRO A 124 -15.90 18.11 -4.20
C PRO A 124 -14.50 17.91 -4.78
N GLN A 125 -13.72 18.98 -4.87
CA GLN A 125 -12.33 18.90 -5.30
C GLN A 125 -11.53 18.04 -4.31
N PRO A 126 -10.64 17.13 -4.77
CA PRO A 126 -9.90 16.21 -3.90
C PRO A 126 -9.04 16.89 -2.83
N ASN A 127 -8.60 18.13 -3.07
CA ASN A 127 -7.79 18.90 -2.12
C ASN A 127 -8.59 19.50 -0.96
N THR A 128 -9.93 19.41 -0.98
CA THR A 128 -10.79 19.86 0.13
C THR A 128 -10.97 18.79 1.21
N PHE A 129 -10.70 17.52 0.88
CA PHE A 129 -10.94 16.37 1.75
C PHE A 129 -12.37 16.27 2.31
N ALA A 130 -13.34 16.80 1.59
CA ALA A 130 -14.75 16.82 2.01
C ALA A 130 -15.49 15.49 1.77
N VAL A 131 -14.90 14.58 1.02
CA VAL A 131 -15.33 13.18 0.84
C VAL A 131 -14.10 12.28 0.78
N ALA A 132 -14.27 11.00 1.12
CA ALA A 132 -13.16 10.06 1.01
C ALA A 132 -12.67 9.95 -0.44
N ILE A 133 -11.36 9.93 -0.61
CA ILE A 133 -10.70 9.82 -1.91
C ILE A 133 -10.54 8.34 -2.22
N GLU A 134 -11.02 7.92 -3.38
CA GLU A 134 -10.73 6.58 -3.90
C GLU A 134 -9.22 6.46 -4.14
N LYS A 135 -8.62 5.47 -3.51
CA LYS A 135 -7.18 5.23 -3.59
C LYS A 135 -6.91 3.82 -4.11
N PRO A 136 -5.87 3.66 -4.94
CA PRO A 136 -5.47 2.33 -5.42
C PRO A 136 -4.94 1.50 -4.26
N LEU A 137 -5.13 0.19 -4.36
CA LEU A 137 -4.36 -0.73 -3.53
C LEU A 137 -2.93 -0.79 -4.06
N HIS A 138 -1.96 -0.64 -3.16
CA HIS A 138 -0.57 -0.89 -3.49
C HIS A 138 -0.36 -2.37 -3.85
N ALA A 139 0.60 -2.65 -4.72
CA ALA A 139 0.85 -3.99 -5.21
C ALA A 139 0.99 -5.04 -4.10
N GLU A 140 1.68 -4.73 -3.00
CA GLU A 140 1.81 -5.62 -1.83
C GLU A 140 0.47 -5.83 -1.10
N VAL A 141 -0.33 -4.80 -0.96
CA VAL A 141 -1.65 -4.90 -0.32
C VAL A 141 -2.59 -5.72 -1.20
N LEU A 142 -2.61 -5.45 -2.51
CA LEU A 142 -3.38 -6.22 -3.48
C LEU A 142 -2.99 -7.70 -3.46
N PHE A 143 -1.68 -7.99 -3.49
CA PHE A 143 -1.16 -9.34 -3.42
C PHE A 143 -1.64 -10.09 -2.17
N ARG A 144 -1.48 -9.47 -0.99
CA ARG A 144 -1.91 -10.06 0.27
C ARG A 144 -3.43 -10.24 0.34
N SER A 145 -4.19 -9.26 -0.15
CA SER A 145 -5.65 -9.35 -0.21
C SER A 145 -6.11 -10.53 -1.07
N LEU A 146 -5.46 -10.76 -2.22
CA LEU A 146 -5.74 -11.91 -3.08
C LEU A 146 -5.44 -13.25 -2.37
N LEU A 147 -4.32 -13.33 -1.65
CA LEU A 147 -3.98 -14.53 -0.87
C LEU A 147 -4.97 -14.78 0.27
N VAL A 148 -5.37 -13.74 1.00
CA VAL A 148 -6.38 -13.83 2.07
C VAL A 148 -7.72 -14.26 1.49
N ALA A 149 -8.19 -13.60 0.43
CA ALA A 149 -9.47 -13.90 -0.22
C ALA A 149 -9.55 -15.34 -0.75
N THR A 150 -8.43 -15.89 -1.21
CA THR A 150 -8.35 -17.27 -1.76
C THR A 150 -7.94 -18.33 -0.72
N GLY A 151 -7.72 -17.93 0.53
CA GLY A 151 -7.32 -18.83 1.62
C GLY A 151 -5.88 -19.36 1.52
N ARG A 152 -5.01 -18.70 0.75
CA ARG A 152 -3.58 -19.05 0.61
C ARG A 152 -2.65 -18.27 1.53
N TRP A 153 -3.17 -17.35 2.34
CA TRP A 153 -2.37 -16.56 3.27
C TRP A 153 -2.00 -17.34 4.53
N THR A 154 -0.70 -17.50 4.79
CA THR A 154 -0.16 -18.21 5.98
C THR A 154 0.28 -17.27 7.11
N GLY A 155 0.01 -15.99 7.02
CA GLY A 155 0.57 -15.01 7.94
C GLY A 155 1.94 -14.49 7.50
N TYR A 156 2.70 -13.95 8.44
CA TYR A 156 4.03 -13.37 8.14
C TYR A 156 5.16 -14.41 8.00
N GLY A 157 4.86 -15.70 8.09
CA GLY A 157 5.84 -16.79 8.12
C GLY A 157 6.37 -17.27 6.77
N GLY A 158 5.83 -16.75 5.67
CA GLY A 158 6.29 -17.11 4.33
C GLY A 158 5.18 -17.13 3.28
N VAL A 159 5.58 -17.13 2.03
CA VAL A 159 4.69 -17.21 0.86
C VAL A 159 5.15 -18.39 0.02
N ALA A 160 4.22 -19.21 -0.45
CA ALA A 160 4.54 -20.34 -1.32
C ALA A 160 5.32 -19.88 -2.57
N ALA A 161 6.19 -20.75 -3.11
CA ALA A 161 7.07 -20.39 -4.23
C ALA A 161 6.30 -19.88 -5.47
N ASN A 162 5.15 -20.48 -5.76
CA ASN A 162 4.28 -20.04 -6.86
C ASN A 162 3.70 -18.64 -6.62
N ASP A 163 3.37 -18.34 -5.38
CA ASP A 163 2.80 -17.05 -5.00
C ASP A 163 3.87 -15.94 -5.00
N GLN A 164 5.16 -16.27 -4.79
CA GLN A 164 6.27 -15.32 -4.96
C GLN A 164 6.40 -14.84 -6.42
N SER A 165 6.14 -15.71 -7.37
CA SER A 165 6.14 -15.33 -8.79
C SER A 165 5.03 -14.34 -9.11
N LEU A 166 3.82 -14.56 -8.57
CA LEU A 166 2.70 -13.61 -8.67
C LEU A 166 3.04 -12.27 -8.00
N ARG A 167 3.65 -12.29 -6.81
CA ARG A 167 4.09 -11.08 -6.11
C ARG A 167 5.02 -10.23 -6.98
N SER A 168 6.05 -10.87 -7.56
CA SER A 168 7.03 -10.16 -8.40
C SER A 168 6.38 -9.51 -9.63
N VAL A 169 5.43 -10.20 -10.27
CA VAL A 169 4.72 -9.68 -11.44
C VAL A 169 3.74 -8.55 -11.08
N LEU A 170 3.06 -8.64 -9.93
CA LEU A 170 2.20 -7.57 -9.42
C LEU A 170 3.00 -6.30 -9.09
N LEU A 171 4.14 -6.44 -8.40
CA LEU A 171 5.04 -5.32 -8.09
C LEU A 171 5.52 -4.60 -9.34
N ALA A 172 5.73 -5.32 -10.44
CA ALA A 172 6.15 -4.73 -11.72
C ALA A 172 5.02 -4.03 -12.49
N ARG A 173 3.75 -4.30 -12.18
CA ARG A 173 2.58 -3.83 -12.94
C ARG A 173 1.70 -2.82 -12.22
N PHE A 174 1.73 -2.81 -10.89
CA PHE A 174 0.89 -1.95 -10.08
C PHE A 174 1.70 -0.77 -9.53
N PRO A 175 1.05 0.37 -9.22
CA PRO A 175 1.73 1.61 -8.95
C PRO A 175 2.55 1.59 -7.67
N ASP A 176 3.56 2.45 -7.65
CA ASP A 176 4.32 2.81 -6.47
C ASP A 176 3.44 3.39 -5.35
N LEU A 177 4.06 3.52 -4.16
CA LEU A 177 3.42 4.09 -2.96
C LEU A 177 2.85 5.50 -3.16
N PHE A 178 3.49 6.32 -4.01
CA PHE A 178 3.11 7.72 -4.23
C PHE A 178 3.01 8.04 -5.72
N PRO A 179 2.02 7.48 -6.45
CA PRO A 179 1.85 7.83 -7.85
C PRO A 179 1.44 9.31 -7.98
N ARG A 180 2.05 10.04 -8.93
CA ARG A 180 1.65 11.43 -9.25
C ARG A 180 0.20 11.52 -9.68
N LEU A 181 -0.22 10.58 -10.50
CA LEU A 181 -1.59 10.43 -10.98
C LEU A 181 -1.92 8.94 -10.94
N TYR A 182 -3.03 8.61 -10.30
CA TYR A 182 -3.57 7.27 -10.38
C TYR A 182 -4.64 7.23 -11.49
N ASN A 183 -4.34 6.47 -12.51
CA ASN A 183 -5.32 6.05 -13.49
C ASN A 183 -5.29 4.53 -13.58
N ALA A 184 -6.42 3.89 -13.30
CA ALA A 184 -6.57 2.47 -13.56
C ALA A 184 -6.33 2.22 -15.04
N SER A 185 -5.34 1.39 -15.38
CA SER A 185 -5.01 1.12 -16.77
C SER A 185 -5.74 -0.13 -17.28
N ILE A 186 -6.12 -0.12 -18.55
CA ILE A 186 -6.68 -1.30 -19.23
C ILE A 186 -5.71 -2.49 -19.11
N GLN A 187 -4.40 -2.24 -19.10
CA GLN A 187 -3.38 -3.27 -18.94
C GLN A 187 -3.44 -3.96 -17.57
N GLN A 188 -3.72 -3.21 -16.49
CA GLN A 188 -3.90 -3.77 -15.14
C GLN A 188 -5.18 -4.63 -15.07
N ALA A 189 -6.29 -4.15 -15.64
CA ALA A 189 -7.53 -4.92 -15.71
C ALA A 189 -7.35 -6.22 -16.52
N MET A 190 -6.70 -6.14 -17.69
CA MET A 190 -6.38 -7.31 -18.52
C MET A 190 -5.43 -8.27 -17.80
N PHE A 191 -4.47 -7.75 -17.04
CA PHE A 191 -3.58 -8.58 -16.24
C PHE A 191 -4.37 -9.39 -15.21
N LEU A 192 -5.20 -8.76 -14.39
CA LEU A 192 -6.00 -9.45 -13.38
C LEU A 192 -6.94 -10.49 -14.02
N SER A 193 -7.51 -10.18 -15.17
CA SER A 193 -8.46 -11.07 -15.86
C SER A 193 -7.79 -12.27 -16.54
N ASN A 194 -6.59 -12.11 -17.09
CA ASN A 194 -6.02 -13.09 -18.01
C ASN A 194 -4.72 -13.75 -17.54
N ASN A 195 -4.10 -13.24 -16.47
CA ASN A 195 -2.82 -13.76 -16.03
C ASN A 195 -2.98 -15.16 -15.41
N PRO A 196 -2.21 -16.18 -15.89
CA PRO A 196 -2.30 -17.54 -15.37
C PRO A 196 -2.02 -17.66 -13.87
N LEU A 197 -1.13 -16.82 -13.31
CA LEU A 197 -0.81 -16.82 -11.88
C LEU A 197 -1.98 -16.32 -11.03
N VAL A 198 -2.75 -15.34 -11.53
CA VAL A 198 -3.99 -14.88 -10.86
C VAL A 198 -5.05 -15.96 -10.93
N ARG A 199 -5.21 -16.60 -12.08
CA ARG A 199 -6.17 -17.72 -12.25
C ARG A 199 -5.81 -18.93 -11.41
N ASP A 200 -4.53 -19.19 -11.16
CA ASP A 200 -4.08 -20.26 -10.28
C ASP A 200 -4.57 -20.10 -8.84
N LEU A 201 -4.72 -18.86 -8.35
CA LEU A 201 -5.31 -18.59 -7.04
C LEU A 201 -6.75 -19.09 -6.90
N LEU A 202 -7.47 -19.16 -8.00
CA LEU A 202 -8.88 -19.59 -8.06
C LEU A 202 -9.03 -21.11 -8.25
N GLN A 203 -7.93 -21.84 -8.38
CA GLN A 203 -7.93 -23.29 -8.51
C GLN A 203 -7.92 -23.97 -7.13
N PRO A 204 -8.51 -25.17 -7.02
CA PRO A 204 -8.37 -25.98 -5.83
C PRO A 204 -6.90 -26.23 -5.52
N TYR A 205 -6.49 -25.95 -4.29
CA TYR A 205 -5.11 -26.08 -3.84
C TYR A 205 -5.05 -26.63 -2.42
N LYS A 206 -4.11 -27.52 -2.19
CA LYS A 206 -3.82 -28.05 -0.86
C LYS A 206 -2.33 -27.94 -0.60
N ASP A 207 -1.99 -27.34 0.50
CA ASP A 207 -0.61 -27.22 0.97
C ASP A 207 -0.48 -27.75 2.39
N SER A 208 0.68 -28.29 2.72
CA SER A 208 0.97 -28.81 4.06
C SER A 208 1.00 -27.73 5.15
N THR A 209 1.26 -26.49 4.75
CA THR A 209 1.41 -25.34 5.64
C THR A 209 0.14 -24.52 5.76
N THR A 210 -0.53 -24.27 4.61
CA THR A 210 -1.73 -23.42 4.53
C THR A 210 -3.04 -24.21 4.68
N GLY A 211 -2.98 -25.53 4.50
CA GLY A 211 -4.17 -26.36 4.43
C GLY A 211 -4.87 -26.27 3.07
N LEU A 212 -6.22 -26.25 3.11
CA LEU A 212 -7.05 -26.17 1.89
C LEU A 212 -7.30 -24.71 1.51
N SER A 213 -7.10 -24.39 0.22
CA SER A 213 -7.54 -23.11 -0.33
C SER A 213 -9.06 -22.94 -0.29
N LEU A 214 -9.55 -21.70 -0.37
CA LEU A 214 -10.98 -21.44 -0.40
C LEU A 214 -11.71 -22.21 -1.53
N PRO A 215 -11.22 -22.28 -2.78
CA PRO A 215 -11.83 -23.12 -3.81
C PRO A 215 -11.98 -24.59 -3.40
N SER A 216 -10.97 -25.18 -2.74
CA SER A 216 -11.04 -26.55 -2.24
C SER A 216 -12.13 -26.72 -1.19
N ILE A 217 -12.16 -25.81 -0.20
CA ILE A 217 -13.20 -25.81 0.86
C ILE A 217 -14.59 -25.71 0.26
N LEU A 218 -14.78 -24.83 -0.72
CA LEU A 218 -16.08 -24.65 -1.37
C LEU A 218 -16.53 -25.86 -2.20
N LEU A 219 -15.57 -26.60 -2.76
CA LEU A 219 -15.91 -27.86 -3.46
C LEU A 219 -16.48 -28.90 -2.52
N ASP A 220 -15.93 -29.01 -1.31
CA ASP A 220 -16.32 -30.01 -0.31
C ASP A 220 -17.66 -29.70 0.38
N LEU A 221 -18.14 -28.44 0.31
CA LEU A 221 -19.44 -28.07 0.86
C LEU A 221 -20.60 -28.63 -0.01
N PRO A 222 -21.62 -29.24 0.58
CA PRO A 222 -22.71 -29.85 -0.20
C PRO A 222 -23.71 -28.83 -0.75
N ASN A 223 -23.95 -27.74 -0.02
CA ASN A 223 -25.04 -26.80 -0.29
C ASN A 223 -24.54 -25.53 -1.01
N PRO A 224 -25.10 -25.14 -2.16
CA PRO A 224 -24.75 -23.92 -2.87
C PRO A 224 -24.86 -22.64 -2.03
N ALA A 225 -25.88 -22.52 -1.18
CA ALA A 225 -26.05 -21.36 -0.28
C ALA A 225 -24.93 -21.27 0.75
N GLU A 226 -24.45 -22.40 1.28
CA GLU A 226 -23.30 -22.44 2.20
C GLU A 226 -22.00 -22.06 1.48
N LYS A 227 -21.80 -22.52 0.23
CA LYS A 227 -20.67 -22.13 -0.62
C LYS A 227 -20.62 -20.61 -0.82
N VAL A 228 -21.76 -20.01 -1.19
CA VAL A 228 -21.88 -18.56 -1.37
C VAL A 228 -21.61 -17.81 -0.08
N SER A 229 -22.23 -18.21 1.03
CA SER A 229 -22.03 -17.57 2.33
C SER A 229 -20.57 -17.64 2.80
N LYS A 230 -19.92 -18.79 2.61
CA LYS A 230 -18.50 -18.97 2.94
C LYS A 230 -17.60 -18.10 2.06
N ALA A 231 -17.88 -18.03 0.76
CA ALA A 231 -17.13 -17.19 -0.17
C ALA A 231 -17.25 -15.70 0.20
N PHE A 232 -18.45 -15.19 0.46
CA PHE A 232 -18.68 -13.81 0.88
C PHE A 232 -17.96 -13.45 2.16
N ASN A 233 -18.04 -14.29 3.19
CA ASN A 233 -17.32 -14.05 4.44
C ASN A 233 -15.80 -14.02 4.26
N ASN A 234 -15.25 -14.83 3.36
CA ASN A 234 -13.82 -14.86 3.11
C ASN A 234 -13.33 -13.67 2.28
N VAL A 235 -14.06 -13.32 1.21
CA VAL A 235 -13.68 -12.28 0.25
C VAL A 235 -14.02 -10.89 0.76
N PHE A 236 -15.24 -10.71 1.28
CA PHE A 236 -15.78 -9.40 1.69
C PHE A 236 -15.85 -9.18 3.20
N GLY A 237 -15.59 -10.22 4.02
CA GLY A 237 -15.69 -10.11 5.49
C GLY A 237 -17.13 -9.91 6.00
N ARG A 238 -18.15 -10.14 5.16
CA ARG A 238 -19.58 -10.01 5.51
C ARG A 238 -20.40 -11.15 4.90
N PRO A 239 -21.59 -11.45 5.45
CA PRO A 239 -22.52 -12.35 4.79
C PRO A 239 -23.11 -11.72 3.52
N PRO A 240 -23.57 -12.55 2.54
CA PRO A 240 -24.33 -12.06 1.40
C PRO A 240 -25.68 -11.52 1.84
N ASN A 241 -26.21 -10.51 1.14
CA ASN A 241 -27.62 -10.15 1.26
C ASN A 241 -28.50 -11.16 0.51
N LYS A 242 -29.85 -11.02 0.61
CA LYS A 242 -30.78 -11.98 -0.02
C LYS A 242 -30.65 -12.02 -1.54
N GLU A 243 -30.46 -10.90 -2.17
CA GLU A 243 -30.36 -10.79 -3.62
C GLU A 243 -29.03 -11.41 -4.12
N GLU A 244 -27.91 -11.09 -3.48
CA GLU A 244 -26.60 -11.67 -3.74
C GLU A 244 -26.63 -13.20 -3.56
N LEU A 245 -27.21 -13.67 -2.44
CA LEU A 245 -27.35 -15.11 -2.18
C LEU A 245 -28.10 -15.81 -3.28
N ASN A 246 -29.32 -15.34 -3.63
CA ASN A 246 -30.16 -15.93 -4.66
C ASN A 246 -29.47 -15.95 -6.04
N GLN A 247 -28.78 -14.86 -6.39
CA GLN A 247 -28.12 -14.72 -7.68
C GLN A 247 -26.95 -15.72 -7.82
N PHE A 248 -26.08 -15.79 -6.81
CA PHE A 248 -24.93 -16.69 -6.86
C PHE A 248 -25.31 -18.16 -6.65
N GLU A 249 -26.34 -18.45 -5.87
CA GLU A 249 -26.90 -19.80 -5.73
C GLU A 249 -27.46 -20.29 -7.08
N ALA A 250 -28.28 -19.49 -7.73
CA ALA A 250 -28.81 -19.82 -9.06
C ALA A 250 -27.71 -19.99 -10.12
N PHE A 251 -26.61 -19.21 -9.98
CA PHE A 251 -25.45 -19.35 -10.84
C PHE A 251 -24.72 -20.68 -10.64
N LEU A 252 -24.51 -21.11 -9.40
CA LEU A 252 -23.86 -22.39 -9.09
C LEU A 252 -24.73 -23.59 -9.50
N ASN A 253 -26.05 -23.55 -9.25
CA ASN A 253 -27.00 -24.61 -9.64
C ASN A 253 -26.98 -24.85 -11.16
N LYS A 254 -26.83 -23.80 -11.97
CA LYS A 254 -26.69 -23.94 -13.44
C LYS A 254 -25.37 -24.59 -13.86
N ARG A 255 -24.45 -24.88 -12.95
CA ARG A 255 -23.11 -25.43 -13.20
C ARG A 255 -22.78 -26.65 -12.38
N GLU A 256 -23.79 -27.39 -11.93
CA GLU A 256 -23.64 -28.64 -11.19
C GLU A 256 -22.85 -29.71 -11.97
N ASP A 257 -22.89 -29.64 -13.30
CA ASP A 257 -22.10 -30.50 -14.19
C ASP A 257 -20.58 -30.25 -14.13
N ARG A 258 -20.17 -29.08 -13.67
CA ARG A 258 -18.77 -28.62 -13.59
C ARG A 258 -18.52 -27.72 -12.39
N PRO A 259 -18.63 -28.26 -11.17
CA PRO A 259 -18.64 -27.48 -9.92
C PRO A 259 -17.36 -26.69 -9.71
N ALA A 260 -16.19 -27.24 -10.03
CA ALA A 260 -14.92 -26.54 -9.92
C ALA A 260 -14.85 -25.27 -10.78
N LYS A 261 -15.38 -25.38 -12.03
CA LYS A 261 -15.45 -24.22 -12.93
C LYS A 261 -16.48 -23.18 -12.48
N GLY A 262 -17.59 -23.62 -11.89
CA GLY A 262 -18.58 -22.75 -11.29
C GLY A 262 -18.00 -21.92 -10.13
N ILE A 263 -17.24 -22.57 -9.24
CA ILE A 263 -16.56 -21.90 -8.13
C ILE A 263 -15.47 -20.94 -8.61
N GLU A 264 -14.62 -21.34 -9.57
CA GLU A 264 -13.62 -20.47 -10.17
C GLU A 264 -14.25 -19.18 -10.71
N GLN A 265 -15.34 -19.31 -11.49
CA GLN A 265 -16.04 -18.16 -12.09
C GLN A 265 -16.75 -17.29 -11.05
N MET A 266 -17.32 -17.90 -10.02
CA MET A 266 -17.94 -17.17 -8.90
C MET A 266 -16.91 -16.32 -8.16
N LEU A 267 -15.79 -16.92 -7.75
CA LEU A 267 -14.72 -16.22 -7.05
C LEU A 267 -14.03 -15.16 -7.90
N TRP A 268 -13.95 -15.39 -9.20
CA TRP A 268 -13.42 -14.39 -10.13
C TRP A 268 -14.32 -13.15 -10.25
N ALA A 269 -15.65 -13.34 -10.12
CA ALA A 269 -16.62 -12.25 -10.21
C ALA A 269 -16.77 -11.45 -8.90
N MET A 270 -16.25 -11.96 -7.77
CA MET A 270 -16.17 -11.30 -6.46
C MET A 270 -14.91 -10.46 -6.33
#